data_cddd3b83910f7553cd82ef3ff3a5a907
#
_entry.id   cddd3b83910f7553cd82ef3ff3a5a907
#
_cell.length_a   1.000
_cell.length_b   1.000
_cell.length_c   1.000
_cell.angle_alpha   90.00
_cell.angle_beta   90.00
_cell.angle_gamma   90.00
#
_symmetry.space_group_name_H-M   'P 1'
#
loop_
_entity.id
_entity.type
_entity.pdbx_description
1 polymer ?
#
loop_
_entity_poly.entity_id
_entity_poly.type
_entity_poly.pdbx_seq_one_letter_code
_entity_poly.pdbx_strand_id
1 'polypeptide(L)'
;MARATLIAVPIGLVIVVPALFLGAVCLVPLGQTPRIQEMLSILPPKLEGYTAQQGLFDLLTNTLFSLFFLMIPLMASAVSASCIFVGEKERSTIETLLLTPLKVRQIFRAKLACCLFLSFVTTAIAFGAFTIVVSVGDIMLGIPFFLNWSWLVIILFLAPGLMVFGAVFMVFEFNRINSRLESFQTIAYVALPFLLLYIAPFT
;
A
#
# COMPACT_ATOMS: atom_id res chain seq x y z
N MET A 1 10.98 21.37 -0.41
CA MET A 1 11.50 20.16 0.27
C MET A 1 10.44 19.45 1.13
N ALA A 2 9.68 20.12 1.99
CA ALA A 2 8.66 19.46 2.86
C ALA A 2 7.57 18.63 2.16
N ARG A 3 7.30 18.83 0.87
CA ARG A 3 6.25 18.09 0.14
C ARG A 3 6.69 16.69 -0.30
N ALA A 4 7.97 16.56 -0.68
CA ALA A 4 8.52 15.27 -1.07
C ALA A 4 8.69 14.35 0.14
N THR A 5 9.09 14.90 1.29
CA THR A 5 9.24 14.10 2.52
C THR A 5 7.94 13.57 3.04
N LEU A 6 6.82 14.29 2.88
CA LEU A 6 5.51 13.92 3.39
C LEU A 6 4.90 12.71 2.64
N ILE A 7 5.27 12.53 1.36
CA ILE A 7 4.88 11.36 0.55
C ILE A 7 5.93 10.26 0.68
N ALA A 8 7.22 10.62 0.76
CA ALA A 8 8.31 9.66 0.83
C ALA A 8 8.34 8.89 2.15
N VAL A 9 7.95 9.51 3.28
CA VAL A 9 7.97 8.85 4.60
C VAL A 9 7.02 7.65 4.67
N PRO A 10 5.70 7.75 4.38
CA PRO A 10 4.82 6.58 4.43
C PRO A 10 5.21 5.51 3.41
N ILE A 11 5.65 5.89 2.20
CA ILE A 11 6.11 4.93 1.20
C ILE A 11 7.40 4.24 1.66
N GLY A 12 8.35 5.01 2.19
CA GLY A 12 9.59 4.47 2.72
C GLY A 12 9.33 3.49 3.86
N LEU A 13 8.43 3.82 4.78
CA LEU A 13 8.06 2.95 5.90
C LEU A 13 7.43 1.63 5.42
N VAL A 14 6.54 1.70 4.43
CA VAL A 14 5.87 0.53 3.85
C VAL A 14 6.84 -0.37 3.07
N ILE A 15 7.95 0.16 2.54
CA ILE A 15 8.98 -0.65 1.87
C ILE A 15 10.00 -1.15 2.89
N VAL A 16 10.46 -0.28 3.80
CA VAL A 16 11.54 -0.60 4.75
C VAL A 16 11.10 -1.63 5.78
N VAL A 17 9.87 -1.55 6.30
CA VAL A 17 9.38 -2.49 7.31
C VAL A 17 9.34 -3.92 6.78
N PRO A 18 8.72 -4.23 5.62
CA PRO A 18 8.79 -5.58 5.05
C PRO A 18 10.22 -6.02 4.72
N ALA A 19 11.06 -5.10 4.18
CA ALA A 19 12.44 -5.41 3.85
C ALA A 19 13.26 -5.81 5.07
N LEU A 20 13.13 -5.08 6.18
CA LEU A 20 13.79 -5.41 7.44
C LEU A 20 13.27 -6.72 8.03
N PHE A 21 11.97 -6.95 7.96
CA PHE A 21 11.36 -8.16 8.51
C PHE A 21 11.75 -9.41 7.71
N LEU A 22 11.68 -9.34 6.38
CA LEU A 22 12.12 -10.42 5.50
C LEU A 22 13.63 -10.67 5.64
N GLY A 23 14.42 -9.60 5.71
CA GLY A 23 15.86 -9.69 5.98
C GLY A 23 16.17 -10.36 7.32
N ALA A 24 15.41 -10.04 8.36
CA ALA A 24 15.54 -10.69 9.66
C ALA A 24 15.22 -12.19 9.61
N VAL A 25 14.17 -12.58 8.87
CA VAL A 25 13.80 -14.00 8.67
C VAL A 25 14.88 -14.75 7.90
N CYS A 26 15.53 -14.12 6.92
CA CYS A 26 16.64 -14.73 6.17
C CYS A 26 17.91 -14.90 7.01
N LEU A 27 18.22 -13.94 7.89
CA LEU A 27 19.49 -13.89 8.64
C LEU A 27 19.42 -14.60 9.99
N VAL A 28 18.24 -14.66 10.61
CA VAL A 28 18.06 -15.26 11.93
C VAL A 28 17.30 -16.57 11.80
N PRO A 29 17.79 -17.71 12.33
CA PRO A 29 17.10 -19.00 12.26
C PRO A 29 15.88 -19.01 13.23
N LEU A 30 14.88 -18.20 12.92
CA LEU A 30 13.65 -18.06 13.72
C LEU A 30 12.79 -19.33 13.72
N GLY A 31 12.99 -20.22 12.74
CA GLY A 31 12.23 -21.47 12.58
C GLY A 31 12.43 -22.52 13.69
N GLN A 32 13.31 -22.28 14.67
CA GLN A 32 13.56 -23.21 15.77
C GLN A 32 12.69 -22.94 17.01
N THR A 33 11.90 -21.86 17.02
CA THR A 33 11.04 -21.58 18.18
C THR A 33 9.76 -22.45 18.09
N PRO A 34 9.38 -23.13 19.21
CA PRO A 34 8.22 -24.03 19.22
C PRO A 34 6.91 -23.35 18.80
N ARG A 35 6.78 -22.06 19.08
CA ARG A 35 5.61 -21.26 18.72
C ARG A 35 5.46 -21.07 17.19
N ILE A 36 6.57 -20.96 16.48
CA ILE A 36 6.57 -20.84 15.01
C ILE A 36 6.26 -22.18 14.36
N GLN A 37 6.71 -23.29 14.93
CA GLN A 37 6.36 -24.63 14.48
C GLN A 37 4.86 -24.93 14.67
N GLU A 38 4.26 -24.45 15.74
CA GLU A 38 2.83 -24.55 15.99
C GLU A 38 2.02 -23.71 14.97
N MET A 39 2.46 -22.50 14.67
CA MET A 39 1.88 -21.68 13.59
C MET A 39 2.00 -22.34 12.21
N LEU A 40 3.13 -22.96 11.93
CA LEU A 40 3.35 -23.67 10.65
C LEU A 40 2.49 -24.93 10.53
N SER A 41 2.10 -25.58 11.63
CA SER A 41 1.25 -26.77 11.63
C SER A 41 -0.22 -26.46 11.24
N ILE A 42 -0.64 -25.19 11.35
CA ILE A 42 -1.99 -24.73 10.99
C ILE A 42 -2.07 -24.37 9.50
N LEU A 43 -0.94 -24.35 8.79
CA LEU A 43 -0.87 -23.93 7.38
C LEU A 43 -1.34 -25.02 6.40
N PRO A 44 -1.82 -24.59 5.20
CA PRO A 44 -2.27 -25.52 4.17
C PRO A 44 -1.12 -26.42 3.67
N PRO A 45 -1.43 -27.65 3.22
CA PRO A 45 -0.47 -28.71 2.87
C PRO A 45 0.47 -28.40 1.69
N LYS A 46 0.41 -27.21 1.11
CA LYS A 46 1.34 -26.76 0.05
C LYS A 46 2.81 -26.63 0.52
N LEU A 47 3.05 -26.65 1.82
CA LEU A 47 4.36 -26.44 2.45
C LEU A 47 5.00 -27.74 2.92
N GLU A 48 4.44 -28.90 2.57
CA GLU A 48 5.07 -30.20 2.81
C GLU A 48 6.37 -30.27 2.03
N GLY A 49 7.49 -30.24 2.76
CA GLY A 49 8.84 -30.28 2.20
C GLY A 49 9.67 -29.01 2.38
N TYR A 50 9.08 -27.93 2.88
CA TYR A 50 9.84 -26.71 3.21
C TYR A 50 10.44 -26.81 4.61
N THR A 51 11.63 -26.24 4.78
CA THR A 51 12.16 -25.99 6.13
C THR A 51 11.27 -24.94 6.84
N ALA A 52 11.25 -24.97 8.17
CA ALA A 52 10.45 -24.03 8.96
C ALA A 52 10.73 -22.55 8.59
N GLN A 53 11.96 -22.24 8.20
CA GLN A 53 12.36 -20.89 7.77
C GLN A 53 11.78 -20.54 6.38
N GLN A 54 11.79 -21.48 5.45
CA GLN A 54 11.20 -21.33 4.12
C GLN A 54 9.67 -21.14 4.19
N GLY A 55 9.02 -21.97 5.02
CA GLY A 55 7.58 -21.88 5.24
C GLY A 55 7.15 -20.55 5.86
N LEU A 56 7.92 -20.06 6.83
CA LEU A 56 7.67 -18.76 7.47
C LEU A 56 7.85 -17.60 6.48
N PHE A 57 8.89 -17.64 5.66
CA PHE A 57 9.12 -16.63 4.65
C PHE A 57 8.01 -16.59 3.59
N ASP A 58 7.60 -17.75 3.08
CA ASP A 58 6.50 -17.87 2.11
C ASP A 58 5.17 -17.36 2.68
N LEU A 59 4.85 -17.73 3.93
CA LEU A 59 3.65 -17.26 4.62
C LEU A 59 3.65 -15.75 4.79
N LEU A 60 4.74 -15.18 5.27
CA LEU A 60 4.86 -13.74 5.44
C LEU A 60 4.70 -13.01 4.10
N THR A 61 5.36 -13.49 3.05
CA THR A 61 5.32 -12.86 1.73
C THR A 61 3.94 -12.97 1.09
N ASN A 62 3.34 -14.15 1.09
CA ASN A 62 2.09 -14.37 0.36
C ASN A 62 0.83 -14.00 1.15
N THR A 63 0.86 -13.99 2.49
CA THR A 63 -0.31 -13.66 3.30
C THR A 63 -0.18 -12.28 3.93
N LEU A 64 0.85 -12.10 4.77
CA LEU A 64 1.00 -10.90 5.57
C LEU A 64 1.31 -9.67 4.70
N PHE A 65 2.34 -9.75 3.88
CA PHE A 65 2.76 -8.60 3.09
C PHE A 65 1.88 -8.34 1.87
N SER A 66 1.13 -9.32 1.38
CA SER A 66 0.15 -9.09 0.32
C SER A 66 -0.99 -8.17 0.80
N LEU A 67 -1.50 -8.39 2.01
CA LEU A 67 -2.49 -7.51 2.63
C LEU A 67 -1.91 -6.12 2.93
N PHE A 68 -0.68 -6.08 3.46
CA PHE A 68 0.01 -4.82 3.76
C PHE A 68 0.28 -4.01 2.49
N PHE A 69 0.59 -4.70 1.38
CA PHE A 69 0.78 -4.07 0.08
C PHE A 69 -0.47 -3.33 -0.43
N LEU A 70 -1.67 -3.82 -0.12
CA LEU A 70 -2.93 -3.17 -0.51
C LEU A 70 -3.13 -1.77 0.13
N MET A 71 -2.46 -1.51 1.26
CA MET A 71 -2.45 -0.18 1.87
C MET A 71 -1.76 0.87 0.99
N ILE A 72 -0.78 0.48 0.16
CA ILE A 72 0.01 1.41 -0.67
C ILE A 72 -0.87 2.13 -1.69
N PRO A 73 -1.63 1.43 -2.58
CA PRO A 73 -2.47 2.09 -3.56
C PRO A 73 -3.58 2.95 -2.93
N LEU A 74 -4.15 2.49 -1.81
CA LEU A 74 -5.15 3.23 -1.06
C LEU A 74 -4.58 4.56 -0.55
N MET A 75 -3.47 4.50 0.18
CA MET A 75 -2.82 5.68 0.74
C MET A 75 -2.28 6.61 -0.34
N ALA A 76 -1.64 6.06 -1.38
CA ALA A 76 -1.10 6.86 -2.48
C ALA A 76 -2.19 7.67 -3.19
N SER A 77 -3.36 7.06 -3.43
CA SER A 77 -4.47 7.75 -4.08
C SER A 77 -5.12 8.79 -3.19
N ALA A 78 -5.33 8.48 -1.91
CA ALA A 78 -5.91 9.41 -0.95
C ALA A 78 -5.00 10.64 -0.71
N VAL A 79 -3.68 10.42 -0.56
CA VAL A 79 -2.69 11.51 -0.43
C VAL A 79 -2.63 12.36 -1.70
N SER A 80 -2.61 11.73 -2.88
CA SER A 80 -2.59 12.45 -4.16
C SER A 80 -3.85 13.28 -4.36
N ALA A 81 -5.01 12.74 -4.03
CA ALA A 81 -6.29 13.45 -4.08
C ALA A 81 -6.30 14.63 -3.08
N SER A 82 -5.85 14.43 -1.86
CA SER A 82 -5.70 15.51 -0.86
C SER A 82 -4.80 16.64 -1.39
N CYS A 83 -3.65 16.31 -1.94
CA CYS A 83 -2.72 17.32 -2.47
C CYS A 83 -3.31 18.13 -3.63
N ILE A 84 -4.08 17.48 -4.51
CA ILE A 84 -4.66 18.09 -5.70
C ILE A 84 -5.92 18.89 -5.35
N PHE A 85 -6.86 18.33 -4.61
CA PHE A 85 -8.15 18.98 -4.32
C PHE A 85 -8.07 19.91 -3.11
N VAL A 86 -7.65 19.42 -1.96
CA VAL A 86 -7.59 20.22 -0.73
C VAL A 86 -6.50 21.29 -0.82
N GLY A 87 -5.39 20.97 -1.52
CA GLY A 87 -4.31 21.92 -1.72
C GLY A 87 -4.70 23.18 -2.50
N GLU A 88 -5.70 23.10 -3.39
CA GLU A 88 -6.23 24.27 -4.09
C GLU A 88 -7.21 25.08 -3.22
N LYS A 89 -8.02 24.39 -2.41
CA LYS A 89 -8.90 25.03 -1.44
C LYS A 89 -8.08 25.87 -0.44
N GLU A 90 -7.02 25.30 0.10
CA GLU A 90 -6.13 25.96 1.05
C GLU A 90 -5.42 27.20 0.44
N ARG A 91 -5.17 27.20 -0.87
CA ARG A 91 -4.52 28.31 -1.58
C ARG A 91 -5.49 29.35 -2.16
N SER A 92 -6.80 29.15 -1.98
CA SER A 92 -7.85 29.99 -2.57
C SER A 92 -7.76 30.12 -4.10
N THR A 93 -7.16 29.11 -4.77
CA THR A 93 -7.00 29.12 -6.24
C THR A 93 -8.22 28.57 -6.99
N ILE A 94 -9.21 28.04 -6.26
CA ILE A 94 -10.45 27.50 -6.83
C ILE A 94 -11.22 28.59 -7.60
N GLU A 95 -11.29 29.81 -7.04
CA GLU A 95 -11.98 30.94 -7.68
C GLU A 95 -11.34 31.32 -9.01
N THR A 96 -10.02 31.39 -9.04
CA THR A 96 -9.26 31.70 -10.26
C THR A 96 -9.46 30.63 -11.34
N LEU A 97 -9.60 29.37 -10.93
CA LEU A 97 -9.84 28.24 -11.83
C LEU A 97 -11.24 28.28 -12.45
N LEU A 98 -12.24 28.73 -11.69
CA LEU A 98 -13.62 28.89 -12.15
C LEU A 98 -13.79 30.04 -13.15
N LEU A 99 -12.87 31.00 -13.20
CA LEU A 99 -12.83 32.07 -14.20
C LEU A 99 -12.32 31.63 -15.57
N THR A 100 -11.81 30.40 -15.68
CA THR A 100 -11.38 29.85 -16.99
C THR A 100 -12.58 29.44 -17.84
N PRO A 101 -12.51 29.51 -19.19
CA PRO A 101 -13.62 29.14 -20.09
C PRO A 101 -13.87 27.64 -20.16
N LEU A 102 -13.25 26.84 -19.29
CA LEU A 102 -13.38 25.39 -19.25
C LEU A 102 -14.60 24.96 -18.41
N LYS A 103 -15.26 23.89 -18.87
CA LYS A 103 -16.35 23.30 -18.07
C LYS A 103 -15.81 22.67 -16.79
N VAL A 104 -16.41 22.94 -15.64
CA VAL A 104 -16.02 22.40 -14.33
C VAL A 104 -15.85 20.87 -14.36
N ARG A 105 -16.70 20.18 -15.12
CA ARG A 105 -16.62 18.72 -15.30
C ARG A 105 -15.31 18.26 -15.97
N GLN A 106 -14.79 19.05 -16.91
CA GLN A 106 -13.53 18.73 -17.60
C GLN A 106 -12.35 18.90 -16.64
N ILE A 107 -12.35 19.97 -15.87
CA ILE A 107 -11.33 20.25 -14.85
C ILE A 107 -11.30 19.13 -13.80
N PHE A 108 -12.48 18.74 -13.30
CA PHE A 108 -12.60 17.67 -12.31
C PHE A 108 -12.06 16.32 -12.84
N ARG A 109 -12.44 15.95 -14.05
CA ARG A 109 -11.97 14.69 -14.70
C ARG A 109 -10.46 14.69 -14.90
N ALA A 110 -9.89 15.81 -15.35
CA ALA A 110 -8.44 15.95 -15.52
C ALA A 110 -7.69 15.80 -14.20
N LYS A 111 -8.18 16.40 -13.11
CA LYS A 111 -7.61 16.29 -11.77
C LYS A 111 -7.67 14.87 -11.24
N LEU A 112 -8.82 14.21 -11.38
CA LEU A 112 -9.00 12.83 -10.96
C LEU A 112 -8.06 11.89 -11.74
N ALA A 113 -7.94 12.08 -13.05
CA ALA A 113 -7.02 11.32 -13.88
C ALA A 113 -5.56 11.52 -13.45
N CYS A 114 -5.16 12.76 -13.16
CA CYS A 114 -3.82 13.07 -12.65
C CYS A 114 -3.55 12.40 -11.30
N CYS A 115 -4.53 12.42 -10.39
CA CYS A 115 -4.46 11.75 -9.10
C CYS A 115 -4.25 10.24 -9.26
N LEU A 116 -5.06 9.57 -10.08
CA LEU A 116 -4.96 8.14 -10.33
C LEU A 116 -3.65 7.76 -11.01
N PHE A 117 -3.19 8.56 -11.98
CA PHE A 117 -1.91 8.34 -12.65
C PHE A 117 -0.74 8.44 -11.67
N LEU A 118 -0.70 9.46 -10.81
CA LEU A 118 0.34 9.62 -9.81
C LEU A 118 0.34 8.45 -8.81
N SER A 119 -0.84 8.02 -8.39
CA SER A 119 -1.00 6.88 -7.49
C SER A 119 -0.54 5.57 -8.14
N PHE A 120 -0.84 5.39 -9.43
CA PHE A 120 -0.39 4.23 -10.18
C PHE A 120 1.15 4.17 -10.26
N VAL A 121 1.79 5.29 -10.62
CA VAL A 121 3.26 5.37 -10.68
C VAL A 121 3.89 5.08 -9.32
N THR A 122 3.33 5.67 -8.25
CA THR A 122 3.82 5.45 -6.88
C THR A 122 3.69 3.98 -6.47
N THR A 123 2.56 3.35 -6.76
CA THR A 123 2.32 1.93 -6.45
C THR A 123 3.22 1.01 -7.28
N ALA A 124 3.44 1.34 -8.56
CA ALA A 124 4.34 0.57 -9.43
C ALA A 124 5.80 0.62 -8.93
N ILE A 125 6.28 1.78 -8.50
CA ILE A 125 7.62 1.93 -7.90
C ILE A 125 7.72 1.11 -6.60
N ALA A 126 6.72 1.21 -5.73
CA ALA A 126 6.68 0.48 -4.48
C ALA A 126 6.66 -1.04 -4.71
N PHE A 127 5.88 -1.51 -5.70
CA PHE A 127 5.82 -2.91 -6.09
C PHE A 127 7.16 -3.39 -6.65
N GLY A 128 7.81 -2.60 -7.51
CA GLY A 128 9.14 -2.92 -8.04
C GLY A 128 10.18 -3.08 -6.93
N ALA A 129 10.20 -2.15 -5.98
CA ALA A 129 11.11 -2.22 -4.83
C ALA A 129 10.82 -3.46 -3.95
N PHE A 130 9.55 -3.74 -3.67
CA PHE A 130 9.14 -4.92 -2.92
C PHE A 130 9.55 -6.22 -3.64
N THR A 131 9.32 -6.30 -4.95
CA THR A 131 9.70 -7.46 -5.78
C THR A 131 11.20 -7.73 -5.71
N ILE A 132 12.05 -6.70 -5.78
CA ILE A 132 13.50 -6.86 -5.66
C ILE A 132 13.88 -7.47 -4.30
N VAL A 133 13.31 -6.94 -3.21
CA VAL A 133 13.62 -7.42 -1.86
C VAL A 133 13.20 -8.88 -1.68
N VAL A 134 12.00 -9.24 -2.09
CA VAL A 134 11.47 -10.61 -1.95
C VAL A 134 12.23 -11.57 -2.85
N SER A 135 12.55 -11.19 -4.11
CA SER A 135 13.32 -12.04 -5.01
C SER A 135 14.71 -12.37 -4.47
N VAL A 136 15.37 -11.43 -3.80
CA VAL A 136 16.63 -11.72 -3.11
C VAL A 136 16.44 -12.76 -2.02
N GLY A 137 15.36 -12.65 -1.23
CA GLY A 137 15.03 -13.65 -0.20
C GLY A 137 14.71 -15.02 -0.77
N ASP A 138 13.93 -15.09 -1.87
CA ASP A 138 13.59 -16.33 -2.57
C ASP A 138 14.86 -17.06 -3.04
N ILE A 139 15.81 -16.32 -3.63
CA ILE A 139 17.09 -16.85 -4.11
C ILE A 139 17.94 -17.36 -2.93
N MET A 140 18.02 -16.60 -1.84
CA MET A 140 18.81 -17.00 -0.66
C MET A 140 18.27 -18.26 0.02
N LEU A 141 16.95 -18.43 0.03
CA LEU A 141 16.28 -19.58 0.67
C LEU A 141 16.01 -20.73 -0.28
N GLY A 142 16.25 -20.57 -1.60
CA GLY A 142 15.99 -21.58 -2.62
C GLY A 142 14.48 -21.87 -2.81
N ILE A 143 13.63 -20.87 -2.61
CA ILE A 143 12.17 -20.98 -2.76
C ILE A 143 11.78 -20.58 -4.19
N PRO A 144 10.70 -21.16 -4.78
CA PRO A 144 10.18 -20.73 -6.04
C PRO A 144 9.69 -19.27 -5.98
N PHE A 145 9.78 -18.56 -7.11
CA PHE A 145 9.43 -17.14 -7.22
C PHE A 145 8.04 -16.84 -6.64
N PHE A 146 7.95 -15.83 -5.78
CA PHE A 146 6.75 -15.49 -4.99
C PHE A 146 5.53 -15.07 -5.82
N LEU A 147 5.70 -14.70 -7.11
CA LEU A 147 4.64 -14.15 -7.95
C LEU A 147 3.64 -15.25 -8.34
N ASN A 148 2.70 -15.51 -7.46
CA ASN A 148 1.62 -16.47 -7.65
C ASN A 148 0.39 -15.80 -8.32
N TRP A 149 -0.58 -16.61 -8.75
CA TRP A 149 -1.86 -16.13 -9.28
C TRP A 149 -2.56 -15.13 -8.36
N SER A 150 -2.44 -15.28 -7.04
CA SER A 150 -2.97 -14.36 -6.04
C SER A 150 -2.40 -12.95 -6.17
N TRP A 151 -1.10 -12.82 -6.40
CA TRP A 151 -0.43 -11.53 -6.61
C TRP A 151 -0.89 -10.84 -7.89
N LEU A 152 -1.14 -11.60 -8.98
CA LEU A 152 -1.69 -11.04 -10.21
C LEU A 152 -3.09 -10.44 -9.99
N VAL A 153 -3.95 -11.13 -9.24
CA VAL A 153 -5.28 -10.63 -8.88
C VAL A 153 -5.19 -9.35 -8.03
N ILE A 154 -4.29 -9.34 -7.05
CA ILE A 154 -4.06 -8.17 -6.19
C ILE A 154 -3.63 -6.97 -7.01
N ILE A 155 -2.65 -7.12 -7.89
CA ILE A 155 -2.07 -6.01 -8.66
C ILE A 155 -3.03 -5.53 -9.75
N LEU A 156 -3.71 -6.44 -10.45
CA LEU A 156 -4.51 -6.10 -11.62
C LEU A 156 -5.92 -5.62 -11.26
N PHE A 157 -6.51 -6.13 -10.18
CA PHE A 157 -7.89 -5.83 -9.80
C PHE A 157 -7.99 -5.08 -8.48
N LEU A 158 -7.38 -5.58 -7.41
CA LEU A 158 -7.53 -4.98 -6.09
C LEU A 158 -6.82 -3.62 -5.98
N ALA A 159 -5.59 -3.51 -6.47
CA ALA A 159 -4.84 -2.26 -6.36
C ALA A 159 -5.50 -1.10 -7.12
N PRO A 160 -5.92 -1.24 -8.40
CA PRO A 160 -6.68 -0.19 -9.10
C PRO A 160 -8.02 0.11 -8.44
N GLY A 161 -8.72 -0.90 -7.92
CA GLY A 161 -9.98 -0.72 -7.19
C GLY A 161 -9.78 0.15 -5.94
N LEU A 162 -8.75 -0.12 -5.14
CA LEU A 162 -8.41 0.67 -3.97
C LEU A 162 -7.91 2.07 -4.30
N MET A 163 -7.21 2.25 -5.43
CA MET A 163 -6.83 3.60 -5.89
C MET A 163 -8.06 4.44 -6.19
N VAL A 164 -9.02 3.89 -6.92
CA VAL A 164 -10.29 4.59 -7.23
C VAL A 164 -11.04 4.88 -5.95
N PHE A 165 -11.15 3.90 -5.04
CA PHE A 165 -11.82 4.06 -3.75
C PHE A 165 -11.20 5.19 -2.93
N GLY A 166 -9.88 5.20 -2.74
CA GLY A 166 -9.17 6.22 -1.97
C GLY A 166 -9.33 7.63 -2.57
N ALA A 167 -9.24 7.75 -3.90
CA ALA A 167 -9.43 9.02 -4.59
C ALA A 167 -10.87 9.53 -4.43
N VAL A 168 -11.87 8.68 -4.66
CA VAL A 168 -13.29 9.03 -4.55
C VAL A 168 -13.64 9.40 -3.11
N PHE A 169 -13.16 8.63 -2.13
CA PHE A 169 -13.37 8.92 -0.72
C PHE A 169 -12.88 10.33 -0.34
N MET A 170 -11.67 10.70 -0.75
CA MET A 170 -11.13 12.04 -0.48
C MET A 170 -11.92 13.15 -1.16
N VAL A 171 -12.49 12.89 -2.35
CA VAL A 171 -13.37 13.84 -3.02
C VAL A 171 -14.68 14.03 -2.25
N PHE A 172 -15.25 12.98 -1.68
CA PHE A 172 -16.45 13.08 -0.84
C PHE A 172 -16.21 13.89 0.44
N GLU A 173 -15.08 13.68 1.07
CA GLU A 173 -14.70 14.41 2.30
C GLU A 173 -14.21 15.84 2.03
N PHE A 174 -13.98 16.22 0.76
CA PHE A 174 -13.46 17.54 0.36
C PHE A 174 -14.22 18.71 0.97
N ASN A 175 -15.54 18.63 1.08
CA ASN A 175 -16.37 19.70 1.64
C ASN A 175 -16.15 19.90 3.15
N ARG A 176 -15.80 18.84 3.87
CA ARG A 176 -15.60 18.85 5.33
C ARG A 176 -14.18 19.25 5.71
N ILE A 177 -13.21 19.06 4.81
CA ILE A 177 -11.80 19.29 5.07
C ILE A 177 -11.41 20.70 4.66
N ASN A 178 -10.79 21.45 5.56
CA ASN A 178 -10.32 22.81 5.29
C ASN A 178 -8.80 22.91 5.21
N SER A 179 -8.06 21.94 5.75
CA SER A 179 -6.60 21.96 5.73
C SER A 179 -6.04 20.59 5.32
N ARG A 180 -4.78 20.59 4.85
CA ARG A 180 -4.08 19.35 4.53
C ARG A 180 -3.87 18.46 5.75
N LEU A 181 -3.67 19.04 6.92
CA LEU A 181 -3.51 18.30 8.17
C LEU A 181 -4.79 17.50 8.48
N GLU A 182 -5.95 18.11 8.34
CA GLU A 182 -7.23 17.42 8.49
C GLU A 182 -7.41 16.30 7.47
N SER A 183 -6.95 16.51 6.21
CA SER A 183 -7.01 15.46 5.20
C SER A 183 -6.13 14.27 5.53
N PHE A 184 -4.95 14.46 6.13
CA PHE A 184 -4.11 13.34 6.57
C PHE A 184 -4.75 12.56 7.72
N GLN A 185 -5.40 13.23 8.65
CA GLN A 185 -6.17 12.56 9.71
C GLN A 185 -7.33 11.74 9.11
N THR A 186 -8.04 12.29 8.13
CA THR A 186 -9.12 11.59 7.43
C THR A 186 -8.61 10.35 6.69
N ILE A 187 -7.44 10.43 6.04
CA ILE A 187 -6.79 9.27 5.41
C ILE A 187 -6.47 8.18 6.43
N ALA A 188 -6.00 8.56 7.62
CA ALA A 188 -5.72 7.61 8.69
C ALA A 188 -6.98 6.85 9.14
N TYR A 189 -8.14 7.52 9.20
CA TYR A 189 -9.42 6.86 9.52
C TYR A 189 -9.84 5.84 8.46
N VAL A 190 -9.55 6.10 7.18
CA VAL A 190 -9.83 5.14 6.08
C VAL A 190 -8.89 3.94 6.15
N ALA A 191 -7.64 4.17 6.51
CA ALA A 191 -6.65 3.10 6.64
C ALA A 191 -6.91 2.19 7.85
N LEU A 192 -7.53 2.73 8.92
CA LEU A 192 -7.74 2.03 10.18
C LEU A 192 -8.53 0.72 10.04
N PRO A 193 -9.68 0.63 9.32
CA PRO A 193 -10.40 -0.62 9.13
C PRO A 193 -9.57 -1.67 8.38
N PHE A 194 -8.75 -1.26 7.41
CA PHE A 194 -7.84 -2.18 6.73
C PHE A 194 -6.76 -2.71 7.67
N LEU A 195 -6.25 -1.86 8.55
CA LEU A 195 -5.26 -2.23 9.56
C LEU A 195 -5.87 -3.17 10.61
N LEU A 196 -7.12 -2.96 11.02
CA LEU A 196 -7.86 -3.88 11.90
C LEU A 196 -8.09 -5.24 11.24
N LEU A 197 -8.45 -5.24 9.95
CA LEU A 197 -8.63 -6.47 9.18
C LEU A 197 -7.32 -7.25 9.04
N TYR A 198 -6.19 -6.53 9.05
CA TYR A 198 -4.86 -7.10 9.05
C TYR A 198 -4.49 -7.78 10.39
N ILE A 199 -4.92 -7.21 11.53
CA ILE A 199 -4.64 -7.74 12.86
C ILE A 199 -5.59 -8.89 13.22
N ALA A 200 -6.80 -8.92 12.67
CA ALA A 200 -7.83 -9.91 12.99
C ALA A 200 -7.40 -11.39 12.92
N PRO A 201 -6.56 -11.84 11.96
CA PRO A 201 -6.10 -13.23 11.94
C PRO A 201 -5.11 -13.59 13.06
N PHE A 202 -4.59 -12.60 13.80
CA PHE A 202 -3.61 -12.82 14.88
C PHE A 202 -4.21 -12.74 16.28
N THR A 203 -5.50 -12.42 16.40
CA THR A 203 -6.27 -12.39 17.65
C THR A 203 -7.14 -13.61 17.79
#